data_f0cb2a06d4b44de8751efd173ca2e592
#
_entry.id   f0cb2a06d4b44de8751efd173ca2e592
#
_cell.length_a   1.000
_cell.length_b   1.000
_cell.length_c   1.000
_cell.angle_alpha   90.00
_cell.angle_beta   90.00
_cell.angle_gamma   90.00
#
_symmetry.space_group_name_H-M   'P 1'
#
loop_
_entity.id
_entity.type
_entity.pdbx_description
1 polymer ?
#
loop_
_entity_poly.entity_id
_entity_poly.type
_entity_poly.pdbx_seq_one_letter_code
_entity_poly.pdbx_strand_id
1 'polypeptide(L)'
;ETFYRDETGDDSLFEDEFLRPQIDDYLRFFYWANDKLNLANFGDTPDRIVKHQHVIYYLSYRFDCKKLFDRQDLMSDGPNEYEDFLFYPLVLALKDHGYPDPPLLGICPHTGYAMCRTGYGKNDRFFAIKTGESWNHNHLDAGSFILSDKNMEIAIDSGTCNYGRAEYRGYYTTPQAHNIVLLNGQGPDADMIESGTKFS
;
A
#
# COMPACT_ATOMS: atom_id res chain seq x y z
N GLU A 1 21.01 4.61 6.46
CA GLU A 1 21.71 4.77 5.17
C GLU A 1 22.92 5.67 5.35
N THR A 2 22.72 6.94 5.72
CA THR A 2 23.84 7.89 5.88
C THR A 2 24.92 7.35 6.81
N PHE A 3 24.54 6.79 7.95
CA PHE A 3 25.47 6.18 8.89
C PHE A 3 26.24 4.99 8.27
N TYR A 4 25.56 4.08 7.59
CA TYR A 4 26.20 2.92 6.97
C TYR A 4 27.17 3.35 5.87
N ARG A 5 26.77 4.26 5.01
CA ARG A 5 27.63 4.81 3.96
C ARG A 5 28.85 5.53 4.53
N ASP A 6 28.67 6.36 5.55
CA ASP A 6 29.74 7.12 6.17
C ASP A 6 30.79 6.22 6.84
N GLU A 7 30.34 5.07 7.41
CA GLU A 7 31.23 4.10 8.05
C GLU A 7 31.88 3.12 7.06
N THR A 8 31.18 2.74 6.00
CA THR A 8 31.63 1.68 5.08
C THR A 8 32.11 2.21 3.72
N GLY A 9 31.67 3.40 3.32
CA GLY A 9 31.84 3.93 1.97
C GLY A 9 31.03 3.17 0.90
N ASP A 10 30.08 2.32 1.32
CA ASP A 10 29.31 1.44 0.44
C ASP A 10 27.86 1.95 0.31
N ASP A 11 27.47 2.32 -0.90
CA ASP A 11 26.14 2.77 -1.29
C ASP A 11 25.27 1.63 -1.89
N SER A 12 25.81 0.42 -2.03
CA SER A 12 25.17 -0.68 -2.78
C SER A 12 23.80 -1.12 -2.23
N LEU A 13 23.59 -0.97 -0.93
CA LEU A 13 22.27 -1.27 -0.30
C LEU A 13 21.15 -0.30 -0.72
N PHE A 14 21.51 0.82 -1.35
CA PHE A 14 20.61 1.92 -1.65
C PHE A 14 20.69 2.36 -3.11
N GLU A 15 21.07 1.44 -3.97
CA GLU A 15 21.10 1.70 -5.41
C GLU A 15 19.71 2.00 -5.93
N ASP A 16 19.63 2.92 -6.87
CA ASP A 16 18.38 3.36 -7.48
C ASP A 16 17.58 2.20 -8.09
N GLU A 17 18.29 1.19 -8.60
CA GLU A 17 17.68 -0.02 -9.17
C GLU A 17 16.87 -0.83 -8.14
N PHE A 18 17.28 -0.79 -6.87
CA PHE A 18 16.56 -1.49 -5.80
C PHE A 18 15.42 -0.67 -5.19
N LEU A 19 15.65 0.63 -4.96
CA LEU A 19 14.69 1.49 -4.27
C LEU A 19 13.61 2.05 -5.19
N ARG A 20 13.94 2.35 -6.45
CA ARG A 20 13.00 2.95 -7.39
C ARG A 20 11.74 2.08 -7.63
N PRO A 21 11.83 0.77 -7.85
CA PRO A 21 10.64 -0.07 -7.96
C PRO A 21 9.72 -0.02 -6.73
N GLN A 22 10.29 0.14 -5.54
CA GLN A 22 9.51 0.25 -4.30
C GLN A 22 8.69 1.54 -4.24
N ILE A 23 9.24 2.66 -4.72
CA ILE A 23 8.48 3.91 -4.84
C ILE A 23 7.34 3.75 -5.83
N ASP A 24 7.62 3.17 -7.00
CA ASP A 24 6.61 2.95 -8.03
C ASP A 24 5.48 2.06 -7.50
N ASP A 25 5.82 0.98 -6.80
CA ASP A 25 4.84 0.09 -6.19
C ASP A 25 4.05 0.81 -5.10
N TYR A 26 4.71 1.59 -4.24
CA TYR A 26 4.03 2.38 -3.23
C TYR A 26 3.05 3.38 -3.86
N LEU A 27 3.48 4.13 -4.89
CA LEU A 27 2.62 5.07 -5.62
C LEU A 27 1.43 4.37 -6.29
N ARG A 28 1.59 3.12 -6.73
CA ARG A 28 0.52 2.34 -7.35
C ARG A 28 -0.59 1.93 -6.39
N PHE A 29 -0.31 1.78 -5.09
CA PHE A 29 -1.33 1.41 -4.11
C PHE A 29 -2.28 2.55 -3.74
N PHE A 30 -2.00 3.80 -4.12
CA PHE A 30 -2.88 4.92 -3.83
C PHE A 30 -3.98 5.09 -4.87
N TYR A 31 -5.16 5.46 -4.40
CA TYR A 31 -6.30 5.83 -5.24
C TYR A 31 -7.13 6.95 -4.63
N TRP A 32 -7.84 7.70 -5.47
CA TRP A 32 -8.73 8.76 -5.04
C TRP A 32 -10.14 8.23 -4.80
N ALA A 33 -10.73 8.56 -3.65
CA ALA A 33 -12.13 8.37 -3.36
C ALA A 33 -12.60 9.33 -2.25
N ASN A 34 -13.83 9.85 -2.38
CA ASN A 34 -14.45 10.76 -1.43
C ASN A 34 -13.59 11.99 -1.12
N ASP A 35 -12.95 12.55 -2.15
CA ASP A 35 -12.04 13.69 -2.05
C ASP A 35 -10.78 13.46 -1.20
N LYS A 36 -10.46 12.20 -0.96
CA LYS A 36 -9.28 11.77 -0.22
C LYS A 36 -8.42 10.82 -1.04
N LEU A 37 -7.15 10.84 -0.76
CA LEU A 37 -6.23 9.82 -1.24
C LEU A 37 -6.27 8.66 -0.25
N ASN A 38 -6.55 7.47 -0.75
CA ASN A 38 -6.64 6.24 0.03
C ASN A 38 -5.55 5.27 -0.40
N LEU A 39 -5.14 4.40 0.52
CA LEU A 39 -4.29 3.27 0.22
C LEU A 39 -5.15 2.02 0.03
N ALA A 40 -4.87 1.23 -1.01
CA ALA A 40 -5.52 -0.07 -1.18
C ALA A 40 -5.13 -0.98 -0.01
N ASN A 41 -6.09 -1.23 0.88
CA ASN A 41 -5.90 -2.02 2.08
C ASN A 41 -6.35 -3.46 1.86
N PHE A 42 -5.42 -4.40 2.01
CA PHE A 42 -5.70 -5.83 2.00
C PHE A 42 -5.21 -6.45 3.31
N GLY A 43 -5.75 -7.61 3.67
CA GLY A 43 -5.36 -8.32 4.88
C GLY A 43 -5.74 -7.55 6.15
N ASP A 44 -4.83 -7.54 7.12
CA ASP A 44 -5.05 -6.92 8.42
C ASP A 44 -4.62 -5.45 8.49
N THR A 45 -4.61 -4.76 7.37
CA THR A 45 -4.34 -3.32 7.34
C THR A 45 -5.47 -2.58 8.05
N PRO A 46 -5.20 -1.93 9.22
CA PRO A 46 -6.26 -1.42 10.11
C PRO A 46 -7.01 -0.23 9.55
N ASP A 47 -6.37 0.56 8.72
CA ASP A 47 -6.96 1.74 8.12
C ASP A 47 -6.44 1.94 6.70
N ARG A 48 -7.22 2.65 5.90
CA ARG A 48 -6.82 3.08 4.56
C ARG A 48 -5.69 4.12 4.56
N ILE A 49 -5.32 4.58 5.74
CA ILE A 49 -4.27 5.57 5.98
C ILE A 49 -3.13 4.88 6.70
N VAL A 50 -2.03 4.64 6.02
CA VAL A 50 -0.81 4.08 6.62
C VAL A 50 0.18 5.21 6.86
N LYS A 51 0.52 5.40 8.13
CA LYS A 51 1.52 6.41 8.54
C LYS A 51 2.92 5.80 8.53
N HIS A 52 3.56 5.79 7.39
CA HIS A 52 5.00 5.48 7.26
C HIS A 52 5.79 6.74 6.89
N GLN A 53 5.57 7.82 7.64
CA GLN A 53 6.06 9.16 7.33
C GLN A 53 7.58 9.20 7.09
N HIS A 54 8.35 8.58 7.96
CA HIS A 54 9.81 8.56 7.85
C HIS A 54 10.33 7.91 6.56
N VAL A 55 9.71 6.82 6.12
CA VAL A 55 10.05 6.16 4.85
C VAL A 55 9.68 7.06 3.67
N ILE A 56 8.50 7.65 3.72
CA ILE A 56 8.03 8.54 2.66
C ILE A 56 8.89 9.80 2.56
N TYR A 57 9.24 10.42 3.67
CA TYR A 57 10.13 11.59 3.68
C TYR A 57 11.51 11.24 3.12
N TYR A 58 12.07 10.12 3.57
CA TYR A 58 13.35 9.65 3.07
C TYR A 58 13.31 9.39 1.55
N LEU A 59 12.35 8.63 1.07
CA LEU A 59 12.20 8.32 -0.36
C LEU A 59 11.92 9.59 -1.18
N SER A 60 11.09 10.51 -0.66
CA SER A 60 10.82 11.78 -1.31
C SER A 60 12.09 12.61 -1.48
N TYR A 61 12.90 12.69 -0.45
CA TYR A 61 14.19 13.37 -0.49
C TYR A 61 15.18 12.69 -1.44
N ARG A 62 15.35 11.38 -1.31
CA ARG A 62 16.32 10.58 -2.07
C ARG A 62 16.10 10.67 -3.59
N PHE A 63 14.85 10.71 -4.02
CA PHE A 63 14.46 10.74 -5.43
C PHE A 63 13.91 12.08 -5.90
N ASP A 64 13.98 13.11 -5.07
CA ASP A 64 13.42 14.43 -5.36
C ASP A 64 11.95 14.35 -5.84
N CYS A 65 11.17 13.49 -5.17
CA CYS A 65 9.80 13.16 -5.52
C CYS A 65 8.81 13.90 -4.63
N LYS A 66 8.50 15.14 -4.98
CA LYS A 66 7.48 15.95 -4.27
C LYS A 66 6.10 15.29 -4.27
N LYS A 67 5.76 14.59 -5.32
CA LYS A 67 4.51 13.86 -5.49
C LYS A 67 4.25 12.84 -4.37
N LEU A 68 5.28 12.14 -3.92
CA LEU A 68 5.19 11.19 -2.82
C LEU A 68 4.97 11.92 -1.49
N PHE A 69 5.64 13.03 -1.28
CA PHE A 69 5.47 13.87 -0.11
C PHE A 69 4.07 14.51 -0.06
N ASP A 70 3.61 15.11 -1.15
CA ASP A 70 2.28 15.73 -1.23
C ASP A 70 1.16 14.71 -0.93
N ARG A 71 1.36 13.44 -1.29
CA ARG A 71 0.42 12.37 -0.96
C ARG A 71 0.41 12.04 0.53
N GLN A 72 1.55 12.12 1.19
CA GLN A 72 1.65 11.97 2.63
C GLN A 72 0.81 13.02 3.37
N ASP A 73 0.92 14.29 2.97
CA ASP A 73 0.14 15.38 3.56
C ASP A 73 -1.37 15.16 3.44
N LEU A 74 -1.81 14.62 2.30
CA LEU A 74 -3.23 14.33 2.04
C LEU A 74 -3.77 13.15 2.86
N MET A 75 -2.89 12.30 3.37
CA MET A 75 -3.24 11.11 4.16
C MET A 75 -3.07 11.32 5.67
N SER A 76 -2.31 12.32 6.07
CA SER A 76 -1.93 12.54 7.45
C SER A 76 -3.04 13.26 8.24
N ASP A 77 -3.37 12.75 9.43
CA ASP A 77 -4.20 13.46 10.41
C ASP A 77 -3.41 14.55 11.17
N GLY A 78 -2.22 14.88 10.70
CA GLY A 78 -1.32 15.85 11.29
C GLY A 78 0.11 15.33 11.46
N PRO A 79 1.05 16.20 11.78
CA PRO A 79 2.45 15.86 11.90
C PRO A 79 2.68 14.83 13.03
N ASN A 80 3.58 13.90 12.78
CA ASN A 80 4.19 13.10 13.84
C ASN A 80 5.42 13.85 14.34
N GLU A 81 5.31 14.55 15.45
CA GLU A 81 6.28 15.53 15.95
C GLU A 81 7.74 15.07 15.91
N TYR A 82 8.00 13.78 16.13
CA TYR A 82 9.36 13.26 16.17
C TYR A 82 9.96 13.00 14.78
N GLU A 83 9.19 12.40 13.91
CA GLU A 83 9.65 12.06 12.54
C GLU A 83 9.75 13.34 11.68
N ASP A 84 8.83 14.26 11.86
CA ASP A 84 8.85 15.55 11.18
C ASP A 84 10.09 16.37 11.55
N PHE A 85 10.48 16.36 12.82
CA PHE A 85 11.68 17.06 13.26
C PHE A 85 12.95 16.55 12.55
N LEU A 86 13.05 15.23 12.33
CA LEU A 86 14.24 14.63 11.73
C LEU A 86 14.26 14.74 10.19
N PHE A 87 13.13 14.55 9.54
CA PHE A 87 13.09 14.35 8.09
C PHE A 87 12.43 15.51 7.31
N TYR A 88 11.54 16.26 7.94
CA TYR A 88 10.87 17.39 7.28
C TYR A 88 11.82 18.44 6.70
N PRO A 89 12.93 18.83 7.36
CA PRO A 89 13.90 19.75 6.76
C PRO A 89 14.50 19.26 5.46
N LEU A 90 14.65 17.94 5.29
CA LEU A 90 15.17 17.35 4.05
C LEU A 90 14.17 17.50 2.91
N VAL A 91 12.89 17.37 3.21
CA VAL A 91 11.81 17.49 2.23
C VAL A 91 11.63 18.94 1.78
N LEU A 92 11.84 19.92 2.66
CA LEU A 92 11.81 21.34 2.31
C LEU A 92 12.89 21.72 1.28
N ALA A 93 13.94 20.92 1.16
CA ALA A 93 15.01 21.13 0.17
C ALA A 93 14.72 20.50 -1.19
N LEU A 94 13.57 19.85 -1.38
CA LEU A 94 13.17 19.24 -2.66
C LEU A 94 13.08 20.29 -3.76
N LYS A 95 13.69 19.99 -4.90
CA LYS A 95 13.65 20.83 -6.09
C LYS A 95 12.48 20.49 -7.02
N ASP A 96 11.89 19.33 -6.79
CA ASP A 96 10.78 18.77 -7.58
C ASP A 96 11.08 18.70 -9.09
N HIS A 97 11.98 17.84 -9.46
CA HIS A 97 12.32 17.60 -10.87
C HIS A 97 11.26 16.80 -11.64
N GLY A 98 10.10 16.54 -11.01
CA GLY A 98 8.98 15.85 -11.64
C GLY A 98 9.18 14.34 -11.76
N TYR A 99 9.09 13.63 -10.65
CA TYR A 99 9.08 12.15 -10.70
C TYR A 99 7.94 11.66 -11.59
N PRO A 100 8.20 10.80 -12.60
CA PRO A 100 7.17 10.33 -13.52
C PRO A 100 6.11 9.50 -12.78
N ASP A 101 4.89 9.47 -13.33
CA ASP A 101 3.91 8.50 -12.84
C ASP A 101 4.36 7.09 -13.21
N PRO A 102 4.20 6.11 -12.31
CA PRO A 102 4.48 4.72 -12.63
C PRO A 102 3.58 4.21 -13.76
N PRO A 103 3.94 3.11 -14.46
CA PRO A 103 3.07 2.47 -15.42
C PRO A 103 1.67 2.20 -14.87
N LEU A 104 0.63 2.38 -15.70
CA LEU A 104 -0.77 2.23 -15.31
C LEU A 104 -1.17 0.80 -14.91
N LEU A 105 -0.38 -0.18 -15.34
CA LEU A 105 -0.46 -1.58 -14.92
C LEU A 105 0.75 -1.91 -14.05
N GLY A 106 0.52 -2.44 -12.87
CA GLY A 106 1.53 -2.97 -11.96
C GLY A 106 1.21 -4.40 -11.56
N ILE A 107 2.22 -5.25 -11.56
CA ILE A 107 2.15 -6.62 -11.07
C ILE A 107 3.30 -6.83 -10.11
N CYS A 108 2.99 -7.23 -8.89
CA CYS A 108 3.95 -7.56 -7.84
C CYS A 108 3.92 -9.09 -7.60
N PRO A 109 4.63 -9.87 -8.41
CA PRO A 109 4.48 -11.33 -8.43
C PRO A 109 4.88 -11.99 -7.10
N HIS A 110 5.82 -11.40 -6.37
CA HIS A 110 6.28 -11.96 -5.09
C HIS A 110 5.28 -11.76 -3.94
N THR A 111 4.43 -10.75 -4.05
CA THR A 111 3.40 -10.45 -3.04
C THR A 111 2.00 -10.79 -3.53
N GLY A 112 1.85 -11.13 -4.81
CA GLY A 112 0.59 -11.51 -5.42
C GLY A 112 -0.39 -10.37 -5.61
N TYR A 113 0.07 -9.13 -5.76
CA TYR A 113 -0.79 -8.00 -6.08
C TYR A 113 -0.73 -7.65 -7.56
N ALA A 114 -1.88 -7.28 -8.11
CA ALA A 114 -1.95 -6.64 -9.42
C ALA A 114 -2.85 -5.40 -9.34
N MET A 115 -2.44 -4.34 -10.02
CA MET A 115 -3.13 -3.06 -10.01
C MET A 115 -3.21 -2.50 -11.42
N CYS A 116 -4.35 -1.94 -11.78
CA CYS A 116 -4.48 -1.18 -13.01
C CYS A 116 -5.33 0.08 -12.79
N ARG A 117 -5.08 1.09 -13.61
CA ARG A 117 -5.75 2.38 -13.52
C ARG A 117 -5.83 3.09 -14.87
N THR A 118 -6.68 4.10 -14.98
CA THR A 118 -6.73 4.96 -16.16
C THR A 118 -5.82 6.18 -16.06
N GLY A 119 -5.36 6.50 -14.86
CA GLY A 119 -4.46 7.59 -14.53
C GLY A 119 -4.28 7.73 -13.02
N TYR A 120 -3.62 8.80 -12.58
CA TYR A 120 -3.34 9.07 -11.17
C TYR A 120 -4.14 10.26 -10.61
N GLY A 121 -5.06 10.79 -11.38
CA GLY A 121 -5.91 11.91 -11.00
C GLY A 121 -7.18 11.48 -10.27
N LYS A 122 -7.89 12.48 -9.77
CA LYS A 122 -9.10 12.30 -8.94
C LYS A 122 -10.28 11.66 -9.71
N ASN A 123 -10.34 11.84 -11.02
CA ASN A 123 -11.42 11.31 -11.86
C ASN A 123 -11.05 10.00 -12.55
N ASP A 124 -9.89 9.44 -12.22
CA ASP A 124 -9.42 8.20 -12.80
C ASP A 124 -9.99 6.97 -12.08
N ARG A 125 -10.00 5.85 -12.79
CA ARG A 125 -10.37 4.55 -12.26
C ARG A 125 -9.15 3.87 -11.66
N PHE A 126 -9.41 3.12 -10.60
CA PHE A 126 -8.42 2.27 -9.97
C PHE A 126 -9.03 0.90 -9.68
N PHE A 127 -8.27 -0.12 -10.00
CA PHE A 127 -8.56 -1.50 -9.64
C PHE A 127 -7.30 -2.13 -9.06
N ALA A 128 -7.45 -2.82 -7.94
CA ALA A 128 -6.41 -3.66 -7.36
C ALA A 128 -6.98 -5.00 -6.97
N ILE A 129 -6.19 -6.05 -7.11
CA ILE A 129 -6.54 -7.41 -6.70
C ILE A 129 -5.37 -8.05 -5.96
N LYS A 130 -5.67 -8.80 -4.91
CA LYS A 130 -4.73 -9.65 -4.20
C LYS A 130 -4.97 -11.10 -4.60
N THR A 131 -3.94 -11.74 -5.18
CA THR A 131 -3.98 -13.14 -5.62
C THR A 131 -2.86 -13.99 -5.01
N GLY A 132 -2.04 -13.38 -4.16
CA GLY A 132 -0.86 -14.01 -3.56
C GLY A 132 -1.19 -14.95 -2.41
N GLU A 133 -0.12 -15.56 -1.93
CA GLU A 133 -0.17 -16.45 -0.77
C GLU A 133 -0.66 -15.69 0.48
N SER A 134 -1.44 -16.39 1.31
CA SER A 134 -1.83 -15.89 2.62
C SER A 134 -0.78 -16.34 3.65
N TRP A 135 -0.07 -15.36 4.22
CA TRP A 135 0.91 -15.55 5.27
C TRP A 135 0.39 -15.07 6.62
N ASN A 136 1.22 -15.15 7.64
CA ASN A 136 0.94 -14.56 8.95
C ASN A 136 0.45 -13.10 8.81
N HIS A 137 -0.49 -12.69 9.64
CA HIS A 137 -1.22 -11.41 9.55
C HIS A 137 -2.14 -11.27 8.33
N ASN A 138 -2.44 -12.34 7.63
CA ASN A 138 -3.34 -12.32 6.50
C ASN A 138 -4.75 -12.80 6.84
N HIS A 139 -5.71 -12.31 6.06
CA HIS A 139 -7.07 -12.78 6.04
C HIS A 139 -7.28 -13.81 4.92
N LEU A 140 -8.42 -14.48 4.89
CA LEU A 140 -8.84 -15.38 3.80
C LEU A 140 -9.36 -14.56 2.61
N ASP A 141 -8.51 -13.66 2.12
CA ASP A 141 -8.83 -12.60 1.17
C ASP A 141 -8.16 -12.80 -0.22
N ALA A 142 -7.65 -14.00 -0.50
CA ALA A 142 -7.11 -14.31 -1.82
C ALA A 142 -8.20 -14.21 -2.89
N GLY A 143 -7.98 -13.38 -3.91
CA GLY A 143 -8.98 -12.99 -4.91
C GLY A 143 -9.76 -11.73 -4.53
N SER A 144 -9.52 -11.13 -3.37
CA SER A 144 -10.14 -9.85 -2.99
C SER A 144 -9.68 -8.73 -3.91
N PHE A 145 -10.62 -7.85 -4.23
CA PHE A 145 -10.34 -6.70 -5.08
C PHE A 145 -10.89 -5.40 -4.50
N ILE A 146 -10.27 -4.32 -4.91
CA ILE A 146 -10.70 -2.93 -4.62
C ILE A 146 -10.94 -2.24 -5.95
N LEU A 147 -12.03 -1.50 -6.05
CA LEU A 147 -12.41 -0.73 -7.23
C LEU A 147 -12.86 0.66 -6.84
N SER A 148 -12.28 1.68 -7.47
CA SER A 148 -12.79 3.05 -7.43
C SER A 148 -13.00 3.61 -8.84
N ASP A 149 -13.97 4.48 -9.00
CA ASP A 149 -14.27 5.18 -10.26
C ASP A 149 -14.68 6.62 -9.97
N LYS A 150 -14.02 7.58 -10.63
CA LYS A 150 -14.38 9.00 -10.57
C LYS A 150 -14.58 9.51 -9.14
N ASN A 151 -13.57 9.30 -8.30
CA ASN A 151 -13.58 9.75 -6.92
C ASN A 151 -14.64 9.07 -6.02
N MET A 152 -15.17 7.92 -6.43
CA MET A 152 -16.12 7.12 -5.65
C MET A 152 -15.55 5.75 -5.35
N GLU A 153 -15.82 5.24 -4.16
CA GLU A 153 -15.59 3.84 -3.80
C GLU A 153 -16.71 2.98 -4.36
N ILE A 154 -16.37 2.01 -5.20
CA ILE A 154 -17.31 1.05 -5.78
C ILE A 154 -17.28 -0.27 -5.02
N ALA A 155 -16.05 -0.79 -4.78
CA ALA A 155 -15.81 -1.96 -3.94
C ALA A 155 -14.58 -1.69 -3.08
N ILE A 156 -14.72 -1.86 -1.77
CA ILE A 156 -13.65 -1.67 -0.79
C ILE A 156 -13.53 -2.91 0.07
N ASP A 157 -12.35 -3.15 0.61
CA ASP A 157 -12.16 -4.16 1.62
C ASP A 157 -12.69 -3.67 2.98
N SER A 158 -13.19 -4.58 3.81
CA SER A 158 -13.70 -4.25 5.15
C SER A 158 -12.59 -3.89 6.15
N GLY A 159 -11.33 -4.11 5.78
CA GLY A 159 -10.19 -3.88 6.66
C GLY A 159 -10.10 -4.87 7.81
N THR A 160 -9.76 -4.39 8.98
CA THR A 160 -9.56 -5.20 10.19
C THR A 160 -10.05 -4.50 11.45
N CYS A 161 -10.06 -5.21 12.56
CA CYS A 161 -10.27 -4.65 13.90
C CYS A 161 -9.17 -5.13 14.86
N ASN A 162 -9.23 -4.69 16.11
CA ASN A 162 -8.30 -5.15 17.14
C ASN A 162 -8.37 -6.67 17.32
N TYR A 163 -7.22 -7.34 17.34
CA TYR A 163 -7.08 -8.79 17.43
C TYR A 163 -7.74 -9.43 18.67
N GLY A 164 -7.93 -8.66 19.75
CA GLY A 164 -8.61 -9.11 20.96
C GLY A 164 -10.13 -9.14 20.86
N ARG A 165 -10.72 -8.63 19.79
CA ARG A 165 -12.17 -8.61 19.60
C ARG A 165 -12.66 -9.92 18.95
N ALA A 166 -13.86 -10.35 19.32
CA ALA A 166 -14.46 -11.54 18.75
C ALA A 166 -14.69 -11.42 17.24
N GLU A 167 -14.98 -10.20 16.76
CA GLU A 167 -15.22 -9.90 15.36
C GLU A 167 -13.98 -10.08 14.50
N TYR A 168 -12.75 -10.00 15.06
CA TYR A 168 -11.53 -10.22 14.30
C TYR A 168 -11.57 -11.61 13.65
N ARG A 169 -11.69 -12.68 14.43
CA ARG A 169 -11.77 -14.06 13.92
C ARG A 169 -13.14 -14.45 13.39
N GLY A 170 -14.21 -13.83 13.89
CA GLY A 170 -15.57 -14.18 13.51
C GLY A 170 -16.06 -13.53 12.21
N TYR A 171 -15.36 -12.49 11.75
CA TYR A 171 -15.74 -11.76 10.53
C TYR A 171 -14.51 -11.33 9.73
N TYR A 172 -13.67 -10.44 10.23
CA TYR A 172 -12.64 -9.76 9.43
C TYR A 172 -11.62 -10.70 8.78
N THR A 173 -11.27 -11.82 9.40
CA THR A 173 -10.36 -12.81 8.78
C THR A 173 -11.07 -13.79 7.86
N THR A 174 -12.40 -13.76 7.78
CA THR A 174 -13.18 -14.75 7.01
C THR A 174 -13.39 -14.29 5.58
N PRO A 175 -13.61 -15.22 4.64
CA PRO A 175 -13.87 -14.90 3.23
C PRO A 175 -15.04 -13.93 3.03
N GLN A 176 -16.04 -13.98 3.90
CA GLN A 176 -17.25 -13.18 3.81
C GLN A 176 -17.02 -11.68 4.04
N ALA A 177 -15.89 -11.33 4.66
CA ALA A 177 -15.53 -9.93 4.89
C ALA A 177 -14.88 -9.26 3.66
N HIS A 178 -14.59 -10.03 2.62
CA HIS A 178 -13.78 -9.57 1.49
C HIS A 178 -14.52 -9.67 0.17
N ASN A 179 -14.06 -8.91 -0.83
CA ASN A 179 -14.61 -8.90 -2.19
C ASN A 179 -14.08 -10.09 -3.00
N ILE A 180 -14.43 -11.30 -2.62
CA ILE A 180 -14.01 -12.53 -3.28
C ILE A 180 -15.20 -13.31 -3.84
N VAL A 181 -14.91 -14.22 -4.77
CA VAL A 181 -15.91 -15.16 -5.27
C VAL A 181 -16.04 -16.33 -4.30
N LEU A 182 -17.26 -16.51 -3.75
CA LEU A 182 -17.58 -17.67 -2.91
C LEU A 182 -18.24 -18.77 -3.76
N LEU A 183 -17.74 -19.99 -3.68
CA LEU A 183 -18.32 -21.16 -4.32
C LEU A 183 -19.26 -21.86 -3.33
N ASN A 184 -20.56 -21.88 -3.63
CA ASN A 184 -21.60 -22.37 -2.73
C ASN A 184 -21.58 -21.72 -1.33
N GLY A 185 -21.21 -20.44 -1.26
CA GLY A 185 -21.06 -19.69 -0.01
C GLY A 185 -19.77 -19.99 0.77
N GLN A 186 -18.87 -20.77 0.21
CA GLN A 186 -17.58 -21.11 0.80
C GLN A 186 -16.45 -20.40 0.04
N GLY A 187 -15.52 -19.84 0.78
CA GLY A 187 -14.27 -19.26 0.29
C GLY A 187 -13.07 -20.16 0.54
N PRO A 188 -11.85 -19.61 0.47
CA PRO A 188 -10.63 -20.30 0.89
C PRO A 188 -10.77 -20.86 2.30
N ASP A 189 -10.17 -22.03 2.56
CA ASP A 189 -10.20 -22.69 3.86
C ASP A 189 -9.21 -22.05 4.84
N ALA A 190 -9.55 -22.05 6.13
CA ALA A 190 -8.67 -21.56 7.19
C ALA A 190 -7.33 -22.30 7.24
N ASP A 191 -7.31 -23.58 6.93
CA ASP A 191 -6.09 -24.39 6.88
C ASP A 191 -5.12 -23.91 5.77
N MET A 192 -5.61 -23.19 4.79
CA MET A 192 -4.78 -22.60 3.73
C MET A 192 -3.94 -21.39 4.20
N ILE A 193 -4.33 -20.74 5.30
CA ILE A 193 -3.54 -19.62 5.87
C ILE A 193 -2.27 -20.16 6.52
N GLU A 194 -2.36 -21.25 7.28
CA GLU A 194 -1.24 -21.82 8.01
C GLU A 194 -0.23 -22.53 7.10
N SER A 195 -0.66 -23.01 5.96
CA SER A 195 0.18 -23.74 4.99
C SER A 195 0.77 -22.87 3.87
N GLY A 196 0.35 -21.61 3.75
CA GLY A 196 0.67 -20.75 2.61
C GLY A 196 -0.04 -21.24 1.34
N THR A 197 -1.09 -20.56 0.94
CA THR A 197 -1.82 -20.90 -0.29
C THR A 197 -0.97 -20.58 -1.50
N LYS A 198 -0.44 -21.61 -2.15
CA LYS A 198 0.21 -21.47 -3.45
C LYS A 198 -0.84 -21.58 -4.55
N PHE A 199 -1.08 -20.51 -5.24
CA PHE A 199 -1.78 -20.58 -6.53
C PHE A 199 -0.75 -20.93 -7.61
N SER A 200 -0.84 -22.13 -8.14
CA SER A 200 -0.05 -22.57 -9.30
C SER A 200 -0.76 -22.20 -10.59
#